data_fe591f939f39f9094775c80b361efcf9
#
_entry.id   fe591f939f39f9094775c80b361efcf9
#
_cell.length_a   1.000
_cell.length_b   1.000
_cell.length_c   1.000
_cell.angle_alpha   90.00
_cell.angle_beta   90.00
_cell.angle_gamma   90.00
#
_symmetry.space_group_name_H-M   'P 1'
#
loop_
_entity.id
_entity.type
_entity.pdbx_description
1 polymer ?
#
loop_
_entity_poly.entity_id
_entity_poly.type
_entity_poly.pdbx_seq_one_letter_code
_entity_poly.pdbx_strand_id
1 'polypeptide(L)'
;QIVNVNENYFHHKSNAYKRRVEGNNSKNNLALQMVNRVLKSGIYADYLLVDSWYAKPNFIYEIKEKGLDVIARLSKSNRIWQFTGKYKTLERLYTRVKSHKSSKLGNYNSIKYSYVSTTTTHKTLGRIKIVFIKTKDNLIPIVSTNINLSDIEIINTYKKRWNIEQGYKDLREYFQFGKEENRIYEALIARITLSFLAYNLTSYINRINNEPQTLGELFRNLECQLETLSISMELFIKILEQLVQAQEIVKRNKDLEQIIHVL
;
A
#
# COMPACT_ATOMS: atom_id res chain seq x y z
N GLN A 1 12.36 9.94 14.23
CA GLN A 1 12.19 11.21 14.95
C GLN A 1 10.83 11.19 15.60
N ILE A 2 10.78 11.34 16.92
CA ILE A 2 9.54 11.56 17.66
C ILE A 2 9.05 12.94 17.27
N VAL A 3 7.91 13.02 16.63
CA VAL A 3 7.28 14.30 16.29
C VAL A 3 6.83 14.93 17.61
N ASN A 4 7.52 15.98 18.04
CA ASN A 4 7.18 16.68 19.27
C ASN A 4 5.85 17.42 19.05
N VAL A 5 4.79 16.95 19.70
CA VAL A 5 3.46 17.59 19.64
C VAL A 5 3.44 18.65 20.73
N ASN A 6 3.76 19.87 20.36
CA ASN A 6 3.57 20.98 21.29
C ASN A 6 2.09 21.40 21.27
N GLU A 7 1.35 21.00 22.30
CA GLU A 7 -0.09 21.23 22.44
C GLU A 7 -0.48 22.72 22.39
N ASN A 8 0.46 23.61 22.69
CA ASN A 8 0.22 25.06 22.69
C ASN A 8 0.08 25.67 21.28
N TYR A 9 0.54 24.96 20.22
CA TYR A 9 0.51 25.48 18.85
C TYR A 9 -0.62 24.94 18.00
N PHE A 10 -1.26 23.83 18.41
CA PHE A 10 -2.27 23.18 17.57
C PHE A 10 -3.52 22.86 18.37
N HIS A 11 -4.65 23.31 17.88
CA HIS A 11 -5.93 22.92 18.46
C HIS A 11 -6.11 21.39 18.36
N HIS A 12 -6.43 20.72 19.47
CA HIS A 12 -6.51 19.26 19.59
C HIS A 12 -7.49 18.58 18.59
N LYS A 13 -8.49 19.30 18.08
CA LYS A 13 -9.41 18.82 17.03
C LYS A 13 -8.85 18.99 15.62
N SER A 14 -7.76 19.75 15.43
CA SER A 14 -7.19 19.97 14.09
C SER A 14 -6.59 18.70 13.49
N ASN A 15 -6.64 18.59 12.18
CA ASN A 15 -6.01 17.47 11.48
C ASN A 15 -4.49 17.46 11.64
N ALA A 16 -3.87 18.63 11.79
CA ALA A 16 -2.44 18.78 12.04
C ALA A 16 -2.04 18.14 13.39
N TYR A 17 -2.79 18.41 14.45
CA TYR A 17 -2.59 17.79 15.77
C TYR A 17 -2.78 16.27 15.70
N LYS A 18 -3.92 15.81 15.15
CA LYS A 18 -4.25 14.38 15.05
C LYS A 18 -3.17 13.58 14.31
N ARG A 19 -2.64 14.11 13.20
CA ARG A 19 -1.56 13.45 12.44
C ARG A 19 -0.27 13.34 13.23
N ARG A 20 0.08 14.35 14.02
CA ARG A 20 1.29 14.32 14.84
C ARG A 20 1.18 13.30 15.97
N VAL A 21 0.04 13.26 16.64
CA VAL A 21 -0.26 12.25 17.67
C VAL A 21 -0.23 10.84 17.06
N GLU A 22 -0.85 10.66 15.89
CA GLU A 22 -0.85 9.40 15.17
C GLU A 22 0.58 8.95 14.81
N GLY A 23 1.46 9.87 14.42
CA GLY A 23 2.87 9.58 14.10
C GLY A 23 3.69 8.99 15.26
N ASN A 24 3.24 9.14 16.50
CA ASN A 24 3.87 8.53 17.68
C ASN A 24 3.46 7.07 17.92
N ASN A 25 2.47 6.56 17.18
CA ASN A 25 2.03 5.18 17.30
C ASN A 25 3.04 4.19 16.70
N SER A 26 3.01 2.95 17.17
CA SER A 26 3.77 1.88 16.55
C SER A 26 3.35 1.67 15.08
N LYS A 27 4.28 1.25 14.23
CA LYS A 27 3.99 0.98 12.81
C LYS A 27 2.84 -0.01 12.60
N ASN A 28 2.70 -1.01 13.48
CA ASN A 28 1.61 -1.98 13.41
C ASN A 28 0.26 -1.32 13.72
N ASN A 29 0.20 -0.47 14.75
CA ASN A 29 -1.02 0.26 15.09
C ASN A 29 -1.40 1.24 13.98
N LEU A 30 -0.43 1.93 13.39
CA LEU A 30 -0.66 2.78 12.21
C LEU A 30 -1.25 1.99 11.05
N ALA A 31 -0.67 0.83 10.73
CA ALA A 31 -1.18 -0.04 9.67
C ALA A 31 -2.62 -0.50 9.93
N LEU A 32 -2.95 -0.87 11.18
CA LEU A 32 -4.33 -1.23 11.57
C LEU A 32 -5.30 -0.06 11.43
N GLN A 33 -4.88 1.15 11.82
CA GLN A 33 -5.68 2.36 11.64
C GLN A 33 -5.89 2.69 10.16
N MET A 34 -4.86 2.52 9.32
CA MET A 34 -4.96 2.69 7.87
C MET A 34 -5.97 1.71 7.25
N VAL A 35 -5.88 0.41 7.60
CA VAL A 35 -6.85 -0.59 7.14
C VAL A 35 -8.28 -0.22 7.57
N ASN A 36 -8.47 0.20 8.82
CA ASN A 36 -9.77 0.64 9.31
C ASN A 36 -10.33 1.83 8.52
N ARG A 37 -9.48 2.80 8.17
CA ARG A 37 -9.90 3.96 7.35
C ARG A 37 -10.32 3.53 5.95
N VAL A 38 -9.54 2.65 5.32
CA VAL A 38 -9.84 2.12 3.98
C VAL A 38 -11.19 1.40 3.97
N LEU A 39 -11.41 0.50 4.93
CA LEU A 39 -12.68 -0.23 5.03
C LEU A 39 -13.88 0.70 5.30
N LYS A 40 -13.70 1.70 6.17
CA LYS A 40 -14.73 2.71 6.46
C LYS A 40 -15.06 3.60 5.25
N SER A 41 -14.13 3.79 4.34
CA SER A 41 -14.38 4.52 3.09
C SER A 41 -15.02 3.68 1.98
N GLY A 42 -15.45 2.46 2.30
CA GLY A 42 -16.14 1.58 1.35
C GLY A 42 -15.21 0.88 0.34
N ILE A 43 -13.90 0.91 0.57
CA ILE A 43 -12.95 0.18 -0.25
C ILE A 43 -12.80 -1.23 0.33
N TYR A 44 -13.16 -2.23 -0.46
CA TYR A 44 -13.09 -3.64 -0.08
C TYR A 44 -11.96 -4.34 -0.83
N ALA A 45 -11.38 -5.34 -0.17
CA ALA A 45 -10.37 -6.21 -0.75
C ALA A 45 -10.55 -7.62 -0.18
N ASP A 46 -10.15 -8.64 -0.93
CA ASP A 46 -10.19 -10.03 -0.46
C ASP A 46 -9.01 -10.34 0.46
N TYR A 47 -7.86 -9.72 0.18
CA TYR A 47 -6.61 -10.03 0.87
C TYR A 47 -5.83 -8.78 1.25
N LEU A 48 -5.26 -8.78 2.45
CA LEU A 48 -4.18 -7.89 2.84
C LEU A 48 -2.83 -8.59 2.61
N LEU A 49 -1.96 -7.97 1.79
CA LEU A 49 -0.62 -8.49 1.51
C LEU A 49 0.40 -7.73 2.34
N VAL A 50 1.18 -8.44 3.14
CA VAL A 50 2.19 -7.82 4.02
C VAL A 50 3.54 -8.53 3.94
N ASP A 51 4.59 -7.76 4.20
CA ASP A 51 5.94 -8.29 4.32
C ASP A 51 6.19 -8.95 5.70
N SER A 52 7.41 -9.44 5.90
CA SER A 52 7.77 -10.12 7.14
C SER A 52 7.80 -9.20 8.38
N TRP A 53 7.86 -7.88 8.19
CA TRP A 53 7.83 -6.93 9.30
C TRP A 53 6.46 -6.89 9.98
N TYR A 54 5.39 -6.87 9.16
CA TYR A 54 4.01 -6.87 9.64
C TYR A 54 3.45 -8.26 9.90
N ALA A 55 4.15 -9.33 9.50
CA ALA A 55 3.71 -10.72 9.68
C ALA A 55 3.78 -11.17 11.14
N LYS A 56 3.14 -10.45 12.04
CA LYS A 56 3.00 -10.79 13.45
C LYS A 56 1.63 -11.44 13.69
N PRO A 57 1.54 -12.56 14.46
CA PRO A 57 0.28 -13.26 14.67
C PRO A 57 -0.86 -12.36 15.18
N ASN A 58 -0.58 -11.47 16.13
CA ASN A 58 -1.60 -10.56 16.68
C ASN A 58 -2.10 -9.58 15.63
N PHE A 59 -1.19 -9.01 14.81
CA PHE A 59 -1.58 -8.13 13.72
C PHE A 59 -2.47 -8.84 12.70
N ILE A 60 -2.08 -10.06 12.28
CA ILE A 60 -2.86 -10.86 11.34
C ILE A 60 -4.23 -11.24 11.94
N TYR A 61 -4.28 -11.56 13.23
CA TYR A 61 -5.51 -11.85 13.94
C TYR A 61 -6.47 -10.66 13.90
N GLU A 62 -6.00 -9.46 14.23
CA GLU A 62 -6.83 -8.25 14.20
C GLU A 62 -7.33 -7.91 12.79
N ILE A 63 -6.56 -8.20 11.76
CA ILE A 63 -7.02 -8.05 10.36
C ILE A 63 -8.10 -9.06 10.01
N LYS A 64 -7.94 -10.33 10.44
CA LYS A 64 -8.98 -11.37 10.26
C LYS A 64 -10.30 -11.00 10.91
N GLU A 65 -10.27 -10.46 12.12
CA GLU A 65 -11.47 -10.00 12.83
C GLU A 65 -12.23 -8.88 12.07
N LYS A 66 -11.56 -8.21 11.12
CA LYS A 66 -12.16 -7.22 10.21
C LYS A 66 -12.72 -7.83 8.91
N GLY A 67 -12.69 -9.14 8.77
CA GLY A 67 -13.19 -9.85 7.60
C GLY A 67 -12.22 -9.91 6.42
N LEU A 68 -10.94 -9.55 6.61
CA LEU A 68 -9.92 -9.63 5.57
C LEU A 68 -9.03 -10.85 5.78
N ASP A 69 -8.81 -11.62 4.71
CA ASP A 69 -7.76 -12.61 4.72
C ASP A 69 -6.37 -11.99 4.53
N VAL A 70 -5.35 -12.62 5.08
CA VAL A 70 -3.97 -12.12 5.04
C VAL A 70 -3.07 -13.11 4.33
N ILE A 71 -2.27 -12.61 3.39
CA ILE A 71 -1.16 -13.36 2.80
C ILE A 71 0.14 -12.63 3.15
N ALA A 72 1.03 -13.29 3.85
CA ALA A 72 2.21 -12.66 4.42
C ALA A 72 3.47 -13.51 4.20
N ARG A 73 4.61 -12.85 3.91
CA ARG A 73 5.91 -13.50 3.99
C ARG A 73 6.34 -13.62 5.45
N LEU A 74 6.85 -14.78 5.83
CA LEU A 74 7.40 -14.99 7.17
C LEU A 74 8.92 -14.85 7.17
N SER A 75 9.48 -14.31 8.25
CA SER A 75 10.93 -14.33 8.45
C SER A 75 11.35 -15.70 8.98
N LYS A 76 12.46 -16.24 8.50
CA LYS A 76 13.02 -17.52 8.95
C LYS A 76 13.34 -17.50 10.44
N SER A 77 13.86 -16.40 10.95
CA SER A 77 14.27 -16.23 12.34
C SER A 77 13.12 -15.92 13.31
N ASN A 78 11.89 -15.92 12.82
CA ASN A 78 10.77 -15.42 13.61
C ASN A 78 10.29 -16.47 14.61
N ARG A 79 10.83 -16.45 15.83
CA ARG A 79 10.45 -17.30 16.98
C ARG A 79 8.99 -17.09 17.44
N ILE A 80 8.35 -16.02 16.96
CA ILE A 80 6.95 -15.67 17.29
C ILE A 80 5.97 -16.67 16.68
N TRP A 81 6.36 -17.36 15.60
CA TRP A 81 5.51 -18.34 14.92
C TRP A 81 5.56 -19.68 15.65
N GLN A 82 4.59 -19.88 16.53
CA GLN A 82 4.41 -21.11 17.31
C GLN A 82 3.26 -21.92 16.73
N PHE A 83 3.58 -23.09 16.23
CA PHE A 83 2.60 -24.05 15.74
C PHE A 83 2.21 -25.03 16.84
N THR A 84 0.97 -25.49 16.82
CA THR A 84 0.52 -26.58 17.71
C THR A 84 1.10 -27.90 17.24
N GLY A 85 1.53 -28.73 18.17
CA GLY A 85 2.07 -30.06 17.90
C GLY A 85 3.61 -30.16 17.97
N LYS A 86 4.16 -31.20 17.35
CA LYS A 86 5.58 -31.61 17.48
C LYS A 86 6.55 -30.63 16.82
N TYR A 87 6.11 -29.89 15.78
CA TYR A 87 6.96 -28.99 14.95
C TYR A 87 6.70 -27.54 15.30
N LYS A 88 7.52 -26.98 16.19
CA LYS A 88 7.32 -25.65 16.75
C LYS A 88 7.96 -24.50 15.95
N THR A 89 8.83 -24.80 14.97
CA THR A 89 9.52 -23.77 14.18
C THR A 89 9.28 -23.94 12.68
N LEU A 90 9.40 -22.86 11.92
CA LEU A 90 9.24 -22.87 10.46
C LEU A 90 10.23 -23.82 9.76
N GLU A 91 11.47 -23.89 10.21
CA GLU A 91 12.48 -24.76 9.64
C GLU A 91 12.17 -26.24 9.86
N ARG A 92 11.81 -26.61 11.09
CA ARG A 92 11.40 -27.99 11.40
C ARG A 92 10.14 -28.39 10.64
N LEU A 93 9.19 -27.47 10.50
CA LEU A 93 7.99 -27.69 9.70
C LEU A 93 8.34 -27.90 8.24
N TYR A 94 9.21 -27.07 7.66
CA TYR A 94 9.68 -27.22 6.28
C TYR A 94 10.36 -28.56 6.05
N THR A 95 11.34 -28.93 6.90
CA THR A 95 12.05 -30.22 6.81
C THR A 95 11.08 -31.39 6.81
N ARG A 96 10.11 -31.39 7.73
CA ARG A 96 9.06 -32.39 7.83
C ARG A 96 8.20 -32.47 6.55
N VAL A 97 7.74 -31.30 6.06
CA VAL A 97 6.88 -31.27 4.88
C VAL A 97 7.64 -31.77 3.65
N LYS A 98 8.90 -31.36 3.50
CA LYS A 98 9.76 -31.80 2.39
C LYS A 98 10.04 -33.32 2.41
N SER A 99 10.15 -33.93 3.58
CA SER A 99 10.38 -35.41 3.70
C SER A 99 9.15 -36.25 3.34
N HIS A 100 7.94 -35.65 3.35
CA HIS A 100 6.69 -36.42 3.16
C HIS A 100 5.94 -35.99 1.87
N LYS A 101 6.33 -34.92 1.22
CA LYS A 101 5.68 -34.39 0.02
C LYS A 101 6.70 -34.09 -1.06
N SER A 102 6.40 -34.49 -2.28
CA SER A 102 7.18 -34.09 -3.46
C SER A 102 7.06 -32.57 -3.69
N SER A 103 8.19 -31.93 -3.94
CA SER A 103 8.22 -30.52 -4.30
C SER A 103 7.71 -30.32 -5.72
N LYS A 104 6.84 -29.32 -5.90
CA LYS A 104 6.38 -28.88 -7.21
C LYS A 104 7.37 -27.83 -7.76
N LEU A 105 7.45 -27.72 -9.06
CA LEU A 105 8.32 -26.75 -9.75
C LEU A 105 7.49 -25.57 -10.25
N GLY A 106 8.10 -24.39 -10.19
CA GLY A 106 7.55 -23.15 -10.76
C GLY A 106 8.65 -22.30 -11.38
N ASN A 107 8.24 -21.38 -12.23
CA ASN A 107 9.13 -20.40 -12.88
C ASN A 107 8.54 -18.99 -12.71
N TYR A 108 9.41 -18.02 -12.47
CA TYR A 108 9.03 -16.62 -12.43
C TYR A 108 10.18 -15.75 -12.90
N ASN A 109 9.96 -14.95 -13.94
CA ASN A 109 10.99 -14.10 -14.55
C ASN A 109 12.32 -14.86 -14.74
N SER A 110 12.24 -16.03 -15.39
CA SER A 110 13.38 -16.93 -15.63
C SER A 110 14.02 -17.56 -14.39
N ILE A 111 13.54 -17.26 -13.19
CA ILE A 111 14.02 -17.88 -11.94
C ILE A 111 13.22 -19.14 -11.66
N LYS A 112 13.88 -20.28 -11.73
CA LYS A 112 13.31 -21.57 -11.33
C LYS A 112 13.24 -21.67 -9.81
N TYR A 113 12.10 -22.12 -9.28
CA TYR A 113 11.92 -22.38 -7.86
C TYR A 113 11.14 -23.69 -7.64
N SER A 114 11.34 -24.29 -6.49
CA SER A 114 10.49 -25.38 -6.05
C SER A 114 9.62 -24.91 -4.88
N TYR A 115 8.44 -25.49 -4.75
CA TYR A 115 7.56 -25.15 -3.63
C TYR A 115 6.87 -26.39 -3.07
N VAL A 116 6.56 -26.32 -1.79
CA VAL A 116 5.80 -27.32 -1.06
C VAL A 116 4.94 -26.62 -0.02
N SER A 117 3.77 -27.14 0.25
CA SER A 117 2.84 -26.52 1.19
C SER A 117 2.31 -27.46 2.26
N THR A 118 1.86 -26.87 3.33
CA THR A 118 1.15 -27.58 4.39
C THR A 118 0.11 -26.71 5.06
N THR A 119 -0.99 -27.32 5.49
CA THR A 119 -1.93 -26.69 6.41
C THR A 119 -1.52 -27.08 7.83
N THR A 120 -1.45 -26.12 8.71
CA THR A 120 -1.09 -26.32 10.12
C THR A 120 -1.96 -25.44 11.01
N THR A 121 -1.91 -25.67 12.32
CA THR A 121 -2.64 -24.86 13.28
C THR A 121 -1.67 -23.96 14.05
N HIS A 122 -1.94 -22.66 14.02
CA HIS A 122 -1.24 -21.68 14.85
C HIS A 122 -2.08 -21.38 16.10
N LYS A 123 -1.41 -21.17 17.25
CA LYS A 123 -2.10 -20.95 18.53
C LYS A 123 -3.11 -19.81 18.51
N THR A 124 -2.77 -18.69 17.85
CA THR A 124 -3.60 -17.48 17.80
C THR A 124 -4.50 -17.45 16.55
N LEU A 125 -4.00 -17.91 15.40
CA LEU A 125 -4.66 -17.74 14.11
C LEU A 125 -5.57 -18.91 13.72
N GLY A 126 -5.53 -20.01 14.46
CA GLY A 126 -6.21 -21.24 14.08
C GLY A 126 -5.55 -21.91 12.87
N ARG A 127 -6.35 -22.48 11.99
CA ARG A 127 -5.85 -23.17 10.79
C ARG A 127 -5.34 -22.14 9.76
N ILE A 128 -4.12 -22.37 9.29
CA ILE A 128 -3.44 -21.55 8.29
C ILE A 128 -2.74 -22.45 7.27
N LYS A 129 -2.54 -21.95 6.09
CA LYS A 129 -1.76 -22.63 5.04
C LYS A 129 -0.41 -21.94 4.86
N ILE A 130 0.66 -22.70 4.78
CA ILE A 130 2.02 -22.20 4.56
C ILE A 130 2.56 -22.81 3.29
N VAL A 131 3.01 -21.97 2.38
CA VAL A 131 3.72 -22.35 1.15
C VAL A 131 5.19 -21.98 1.32
N PHE A 132 6.05 -22.98 1.25
CA PHE A 132 7.49 -22.81 1.27
C PHE A 132 8.03 -22.77 -0.15
N ILE A 133 8.58 -21.63 -0.56
CA ILE A 133 9.24 -21.46 -1.86
C ILE A 133 10.75 -21.58 -1.63
N LYS A 134 11.39 -22.49 -2.35
CA LYS A 134 12.85 -22.67 -2.34
C LYS A 134 13.42 -22.26 -3.67
N THR A 135 14.25 -21.24 -3.64
CA THR A 135 15.16 -20.85 -4.72
C THR A 135 16.54 -21.45 -4.45
N LYS A 136 17.51 -21.21 -5.34
CA LYS A 136 18.90 -21.70 -5.15
C LYS A 136 19.41 -21.37 -3.75
N ASP A 137 19.27 -20.10 -3.34
CA ASP A 137 19.91 -19.58 -2.12
C ASP A 137 18.94 -19.31 -0.98
N ASN A 138 17.64 -19.20 -1.24
CA ASN A 138 16.66 -18.74 -0.27
C ASN A 138 15.49 -19.69 -0.06
N LEU A 139 15.03 -19.74 1.18
CA LEU A 139 13.75 -20.32 1.55
C LEU A 139 12.81 -19.19 1.94
N ILE A 140 11.67 -19.09 1.26
CA ILE A 140 10.68 -18.02 1.45
C ILE A 140 9.38 -18.67 1.89
N PRO A 141 9.04 -18.66 3.19
CA PRO A 141 7.76 -19.12 3.68
C PRO A 141 6.70 -18.01 3.53
N ILE A 142 5.57 -18.35 2.90
CA ILE A 142 4.40 -17.49 2.75
C ILE A 142 3.24 -18.14 3.48
N VAL A 143 2.59 -17.42 4.37
CA VAL A 143 1.39 -17.85 5.08
C VAL A 143 0.15 -17.26 4.45
N SER A 144 -0.92 -18.02 4.40
CA SER A 144 -2.28 -17.56 4.10
C SER A 144 -3.22 -17.93 5.23
N THR A 145 -4.09 -17.01 5.63
CA THR A 145 -5.20 -17.29 6.55
C THR A 145 -6.34 -17.99 5.84
N ASN A 146 -6.46 -17.81 4.54
CA ASN A 146 -7.39 -18.56 3.69
C ASN A 146 -6.73 -19.88 3.28
N ILE A 147 -7.20 -20.97 3.86
CA ILE A 147 -6.67 -22.33 3.61
C ILE A 147 -7.18 -22.96 2.31
N ASN A 148 -8.22 -22.40 1.72
CA ASN A 148 -8.86 -22.93 0.51
C ASN A 148 -8.11 -22.52 -0.77
N LEU A 149 -7.29 -21.48 -0.70
CA LEU A 149 -6.46 -21.08 -1.84
C LEU A 149 -5.49 -22.20 -2.23
N SER A 150 -5.32 -22.41 -3.52
CA SER A 150 -4.24 -23.25 -4.06
C SER A 150 -2.87 -22.62 -3.77
N ASP A 151 -1.81 -23.41 -3.84
CA ASP A 151 -0.45 -22.93 -3.64
C ASP A 151 -0.06 -21.86 -4.63
N ILE A 152 -0.48 -22.02 -5.89
CA ILE A 152 -0.20 -21.10 -6.99
C ILE A 152 -0.95 -19.79 -6.80
N GLU A 153 -2.20 -19.82 -6.36
CA GLU A 153 -2.96 -18.61 -6.04
C GLU A 153 -2.29 -17.81 -4.94
N ILE A 154 -1.85 -18.46 -3.85
CA ILE A 154 -1.12 -17.81 -2.76
C ILE A 154 0.16 -17.14 -3.30
N ILE A 155 0.95 -17.87 -4.10
CA ILE A 155 2.20 -17.35 -4.67
C ILE A 155 1.92 -16.15 -5.59
N ASN A 156 0.96 -16.28 -6.51
CA ASN A 156 0.65 -15.24 -7.49
C ASN A 156 0.02 -14.01 -6.84
N THR A 157 -0.85 -14.21 -5.85
CA THR A 157 -1.43 -13.09 -5.09
C THR A 157 -0.36 -12.36 -4.29
N TYR A 158 0.55 -13.09 -3.63
CA TYR A 158 1.63 -12.45 -2.87
C TYR A 158 2.61 -11.66 -3.77
N LYS A 159 2.86 -12.12 -4.99
CA LYS A 159 3.70 -11.39 -5.97
C LYS A 159 3.18 -9.99 -6.26
N LYS A 160 1.87 -9.76 -6.22
CA LYS A 160 1.25 -8.42 -6.42
C LYS A 160 1.74 -7.38 -5.40
N ARG A 161 2.22 -7.82 -4.22
CA ARG A 161 2.82 -6.92 -3.23
C ARG A 161 3.99 -6.11 -3.81
N TRP A 162 4.74 -6.68 -4.78
CA TRP A 162 5.84 -5.99 -5.44
C TRP A 162 5.43 -4.70 -6.16
N ASN A 163 4.18 -4.57 -6.52
CA ASN A 163 3.65 -3.34 -7.14
C ASN A 163 3.79 -2.12 -6.23
N ILE A 164 3.84 -2.31 -4.90
CA ILE A 164 4.09 -1.22 -3.94
C ILE A 164 5.51 -0.66 -4.16
N GLU A 165 6.50 -1.53 -4.29
CA GLU A 165 7.89 -1.13 -4.49
C GLU A 165 8.08 -0.45 -5.85
N GLN A 166 7.42 -0.97 -6.89
CA GLN A 166 7.41 -0.34 -8.20
C GLN A 166 6.72 1.04 -8.15
N GLY A 167 5.57 1.17 -7.50
CA GLY A 167 4.89 2.46 -7.33
C GLY A 167 5.74 3.49 -6.58
N TYR A 168 6.47 3.08 -5.54
CA TYR A 168 7.42 3.98 -4.87
C TYR A 168 8.62 4.37 -5.75
N LYS A 169 9.09 3.46 -6.61
CA LYS A 169 10.12 3.78 -7.59
C LYS A 169 9.63 4.85 -8.56
N ASP A 170 8.45 4.65 -9.13
CA ASP A 170 7.83 5.59 -10.07
C ASP A 170 7.57 6.96 -9.41
N LEU A 171 7.08 6.97 -8.17
CA LEU A 171 6.90 8.19 -7.38
C LEU A 171 8.20 8.98 -7.20
N ARG A 172 9.31 8.30 -6.94
CA ARG A 172 10.62 8.95 -6.79
C ARG A 172 11.18 9.44 -8.10
N GLU A 173 11.01 8.66 -9.16
CA GLU A 173 11.58 8.92 -10.47
C GLU A 173 10.85 10.07 -11.18
N TYR A 174 9.51 10.02 -11.19
CA TYR A 174 8.69 10.94 -11.98
C TYR A 174 8.00 12.03 -11.15
N PHE A 175 7.70 11.81 -9.90
CA PHE A 175 6.88 12.73 -9.08
C PHE A 175 7.65 13.37 -7.93
N GLN A 176 8.98 13.34 -7.96
CA GLN A 176 9.87 13.99 -6.99
C GLN A 176 9.63 13.59 -5.53
N PHE A 177 9.03 12.41 -5.27
CA PHE A 177 8.78 11.90 -3.94
C PHE A 177 10.11 11.57 -3.23
N GLY A 178 10.28 12.08 -2.00
CA GLY A 178 11.50 11.87 -1.22
C GLY A 178 12.65 12.80 -1.60
N LYS A 179 12.42 13.82 -2.45
CA LYS A 179 13.40 14.85 -2.81
C LYS A 179 13.01 16.22 -2.20
N GLU A 180 12.28 16.19 -1.10
CA GLU A 180 11.80 17.39 -0.42
C GLU A 180 12.93 18.06 0.37
N GLU A 181 13.19 19.32 0.08
CA GLU A 181 14.14 20.17 0.83
C GLU A 181 13.47 20.90 2.00
N ASN A 182 12.15 20.89 2.05
CA ASN A 182 11.38 21.56 3.08
C ASN A 182 11.50 20.87 4.44
N ARG A 183 11.72 21.67 5.49
CA ARG A 183 11.76 21.21 6.90
C ARG A 183 10.43 21.41 7.62
N ILE A 184 9.48 22.12 7.02
CA ILE A 184 8.16 22.39 7.60
C ILE A 184 7.27 21.16 7.39
N TYR A 185 6.74 20.61 8.45
CA TYR A 185 5.95 19.37 8.43
C TYR A 185 4.73 19.46 7.51
N GLU A 186 3.99 20.56 7.53
CA GLU A 186 2.81 20.79 6.69
C GLU A 186 3.18 20.83 5.20
N ALA A 187 4.28 21.48 4.87
CA ALA A 187 4.78 21.54 3.49
C ALA A 187 5.21 20.14 2.99
N LEU A 188 5.85 19.34 3.85
CA LEU A 188 6.18 17.94 3.53
C LEU A 188 4.92 17.12 3.26
N ILE A 189 3.91 17.21 4.12
CA ILE A 189 2.65 16.48 3.93
C ILE A 189 1.93 16.94 2.66
N ALA A 190 1.87 18.24 2.39
CA ALA A 190 1.27 18.76 1.18
C ALA A 190 1.98 18.23 -0.08
N ARG A 191 3.31 18.28 -0.11
CA ARG A 191 4.10 17.79 -1.24
C ARG A 191 3.93 16.29 -1.46
N ILE A 192 4.02 15.49 -0.41
CA ILE A 192 3.78 14.05 -0.47
C ILE A 192 2.38 13.77 -1.03
N THR A 193 1.36 14.48 -0.53
CA THR A 193 -0.02 14.33 -1.00
C THR A 193 -0.16 14.67 -2.49
N LEU A 194 0.47 15.76 -2.95
CA LEU A 194 0.48 16.13 -4.36
C LEU A 194 1.19 15.10 -5.24
N SER A 195 2.32 14.55 -4.79
CA SER A 195 3.02 13.48 -5.52
C SER A 195 2.14 12.24 -5.70
N PHE A 196 1.44 11.81 -4.65
CA PHE A 196 0.49 10.70 -4.75
C PHE A 196 -0.73 11.02 -5.62
N LEU A 197 -1.25 12.25 -5.54
CA LEU A 197 -2.37 12.68 -6.39
C LEU A 197 -1.97 12.65 -7.87
N ALA A 198 -0.81 13.22 -8.20
CA ALA A 198 -0.28 13.23 -9.56
C ALA A 198 -0.05 11.80 -10.07
N TYR A 199 0.56 10.92 -9.26
CA TYR A 199 0.72 9.50 -9.60
C TYR A 199 -0.62 8.81 -9.89
N ASN A 200 -1.62 9.03 -9.04
CA ASN A 200 -2.95 8.41 -9.21
C ASN A 200 -3.65 8.93 -10.47
N LEU A 201 -3.61 10.22 -10.74
CA LEU A 201 -4.18 10.81 -11.95
C LEU A 201 -3.49 10.29 -13.22
N THR A 202 -2.16 10.27 -13.23
CA THR A 202 -1.39 9.74 -14.38
C THR A 202 -1.66 8.26 -14.60
N SER A 203 -1.73 7.47 -13.51
CA SER A 203 -2.08 6.04 -13.59
C SER A 203 -3.51 5.81 -14.09
N TYR A 204 -4.44 6.69 -13.71
CA TYR A 204 -5.83 6.65 -14.17
C TYR A 204 -5.91 6.98 -15.66
N ILE A 205 -5.27 8.06 -16.11
CA ILE A 205 -5.19 8.45 -17.53
C ILE A 205 -4.60 7.31 -18.36
N ASN A 206 -3.52 6.69 -17.88
CA ASN A 206 -2.90 5.56 -18.58
C ASN A 206 -3.84 4.37 -18.76
N ARG A 207 -4.74 4.13 -17.81
CA ARG A 207 -5.73 3.04 -17.90
C ARG A 207 -6.87 3.34 -18.88
N ILE A 208 -7.26 4.62 -19.01
CA ILE A 208 -8.35 5.02 -19.93
C ILE A 208 -7.87 5.01 -21.36
N ASN A 209 -6.62 5.39 -21.60
CA ASN A 209 -6.08 5.58 -22.95
C ASN A 209 -5.84 4.28 -23.73
N ASN A 210 -6.30 3.14 -23.29
CA ASN A 210 -6.27 1.83 -23.99
C ASN A 210 -4.96 1.46 -24.71
N GLU A 211 -3.93 2.28 -24.64
CA GLU A 211 -2.60 2.01 -25.18
C GLU A 211 -1.71 1.45 -24.06
N PRO A 212 -1.05 0.31 -24.29
CA PRO A 212 -0.18 -0.31 -23.30
C PRO A 212 1.14 0.47 -23.17
N GLN A 213 1.10 1.61 -22.52
CA GLN A 213 2.28 2.41 -22.20
C GLN A 213 2.71 2.17 -20.76
N THR A 214 4.01 2.20 -20.51
CA THR A 214 4.51 2.28 -19.13
C THR A 214 4.25 3.69 -18.58
N LEU A 215 4.15 3.81 -17.24
CA LEU A 215 3.95 5.11 -16.60
C LEU A 215 5.07 6.10 -16.97
N GLY A 216 6.30 5.61 -17.12
CA GLY A 216 7.43 6.43 -17.55
C GLY A 216 7.35 6.92 -18.99
N GLU A 217 6.82 6.12 -19.90
CA GLU A 217 6.57 6.55 -21.28
C GLU A 217 5.49 7.63 -21.32
N LEU A 218 4.38 7.40 -20.61
CA LEU A 218 3.32 8.40 -20.51
C LEU A 218 3.84 9.72 -19.92
N PHE A 219 4.66 9.64 -18.85
CA PHE A 219 5.23 10.84 -18.22
C PHE A 219 6.12 11.62 -19.20
N ARG A 220 7.02 10.96 -19.93
CA ARG A 220 7.85 11.60 -20.96
C ARG A 220 7.02 12.21 -22.10
N ASN A 221 5.98 11.51 -22.54
CA ASN A 221 5.07 12.05 -23.56
C ASN A 221 4.34 13.31 -23.07
N LEU A 222 3.87 13.31 -21.81
CA LEU A 222 3.27 14.48 -21.20
C LEU A 222 4.27 15.63 -21.02
N GLU A 223 5.52 15.33 -20.69
CA GLU A 223 6.59 16.33 -20.56
C GLU A 223 6.90 16.98 -21.90
N CYS A 224 7.05 16.20 -22.98
CA CYS A 224 7.20 16.73 -24.34
C CYS A 224 5.98 17.56 -24.80
N GLN A 225 4.77 17.15 -24.42
CA GLN A 225 3.56 17.91 -24.71
C GLN A 225 3.50 19.22 -23.91
N LEU A 226 3.99 19.24 -22.66
CA LEU A 226 4.06 20.44 -21.84
C LEU A 226 5.06 21.45 -22.39
N GLU A 227 6.17 21.03 -22.97
CA GLU A 227 7.11 21.93 -23.68
C GLU A 227 6.48 22.59 -24.92
N THR A 228 5.54 21.91 -25.58
CA THR A 228 4.74 22.48 -26.69
C THR A 228 3.53 23.27 -26.22
N LEU A 229 3.19 23.23 -24.93
CA LEU A 229 1.96 23.76 -24.32
C LEU A 229 2.15 25.10 -23.60
N SER A 230 3.13 25.94 -23.97
CA SER A 230 3.20 27.32 -23.44
C SER A 230 1.87 28.07 -23.59
N ILE A 231 1.17 27.85 -24.70
CA ILE A 231 -0.16 28.42 -24.99
C ILE A 231 -1.26 27.83 -24.08
N SER A 232 -1.21 26.53 -23.80
CA SER A 232 -2.23 25.89 -22.96
C SER A 232 -2.04 26.16 -21.45
N MET A 233 -0.80 26.38 -21.00
CA MET A 233 -0.53 26.85 -19.64
C MET A 233 -1.06 28.28 -19.45
N GLU A 234 -0.85 29.17 -20.40
CA GLU A 234 -1.43 30.52 -20.36
C GLU A 234 -2.96 30.46 -20.37
N LEU A 235 -3.55 29.60 -21.18
CA LEU A 235 -5.00 29.41 -21.22
C LEU A 235 -5.52 28.83 -19.87
N PHE A 236 -4.83 27.87 -19.29
CA PHE A 236 -5.18 27.29 -17.99
C PHE A 236 -5.08 28.34 -16.87
N ILE A 237 -4.03 29.13 -16.85
CA ILE A 237 -3.89 30.24 -15.90
C ILE A 237 -5.02 31.25 -16.08
N LYS A 238 -5.35 31.63 -17.30
CA LYS A 238 -6.50 32.52 -17.58
C LYS A 238 -7.83 31.93 -17.13
N ILE A 239 -8.06 30.61 -17.30
CA ILE A 239 -9.26 29.94 -16.81
C ILE A 239 -9.29 29.97 -15.29
N LEU A 240 -8.17 29.70 -14.60
CA LEU A 240 -8.09 29.79 -13.15
C LEU A 240 -8.35 31.21 -12.65
N GLU A 241 -7.79 32.21 -13.29
CA GLU A 241 -8.06 33.63 -12.97
C GLU A 241 -9.55 33.97 -13.14
N GLN A 242 -10.18 33.48 -14.21
CA GLN A 242 -11.63 33.71 -14.44
C GLN A 242 -12.48 32.96 -13.38
N LEU A 243 -12.08 31.73 -12.95
CA LEU A 243 -12.76 31.01 -11.90
C LEU A 243 -12.63 31.71 -10.54
N VAL A 244 -11.46 32.26 -10.23
CA VAL A 244 -11.26 33.05 -9.02
C VAL A 244 -12.12 34.31 -9.04
N GLN A 245 -12.15 35.04 -10.16
CA GLN A 245 -13.02 36.22 -10.35
C GLN A 245 -14.51 35.86 -10.26
N ALA A 246 -14.92 34.74 -10.84
CA ALA A 246 -16.29 34.22 -10.71
C ALA A 246 -16.66 33.91 -9.27
N GLN A 247 -15.74 33.28 -8.51
CA GLN A 247 -15.95 33.03 -7.06
C GLN A 247 -16.09 34.33 -6.25
N GLU A 248 -15.32 35.37 -6.60
CA GLU A 248 -15.47 36.69 -5.95
C GLU A 248 -16.81 37.32 -6.26
N ILE A 249 -17.29 37.22 -7.52
CA ILE A 249 -18.61 37.70 -7.94
C ILE A 249 -19.72 36.94 -7.20
N VAL A 250 -19.61 35.62 -7.08
CA VAL A 250 -20.56 34.78 -6.35
C VAL A 250 -20.60 35.16 -4.86
N LYS A 251 -19.44 35.36 -4.21
CA LYS A 251 -19.36 35.83 -2.82
C LYS A 251 -19.95 37.22 -2.60
N ARG A 252 -19.92 38.10 -3.61
CA ARG A 252 -20.54 39.43 -3.54
C ARG A 252 -22.04 39.41 -3.78
N ASN A 253 -22.56 38.36 -4.42
CA ASN A 253 -23.98 38.21 -4.74
C ASN A 253 -24.59 37.07 -3.89
N LYS A 254 -25.20 37.44 -2.75
CA LYS A 254 -25.80 36.51 -1.78
C LYS A 254 -26.85 35.56 -2.38
N ASP A 255 -27.52 35.99 -3.45
CA ASP A 255 -28.56 35.18 -4.11
C ASP A 255 -27.93 34.02 -4.90
N LEU A 256 -26.71 34.17 -5.42
CA LEU A 256 -25.96 33.11 -6.10
C LEU A 256 -25.34 32.11 -5.12
N GLU A 257 -24.96 32.53 -3.90
CA GLU A 257 -24.47 31.61 -2.87
C GLU A 257 -25.56 30.60 -2.44
N GLN A 258 -26.80 31.01 -2.37
CA GLN A 258 -27.92 30.12 -2.01
C GLN A 258 -28.20 29.08 -3.12
N ILE A 259 -27.98 29.38 -4.37
CA ILE A 259 -28.18 28.45 -5.49
C ILE A 259 -27.10 27.37 -5.52
N ILE A 260 -25.85 27.71 -5.20
CA ILE A 260 -24.73 26.76 -5.18
C ILE A 260 -24.79 25.79 -3.98
N HIS A 261 -25.41 26.18 -2.87
CA HIS A 261 -25.66 25.29 -1.74
C HIS A 261 -26.77 24.28 -1.94
N VAL A 262 -27.57 24.42 -3.00
CA VAL A 262 -28.71 23.52 -3.33
C VAL A 262 -28.33 22.51 -4.44
N LEU A 263 -27.21 22.69 -5.14
CA LEU A 263 -26.63 21.78 -6.11
C LEU A 263 -25.49 20.95 -5.49
#